data_defd67bdb3fae81b8263bef18f8beee2
#
_entry.id   defd67bdb3fae81b8263bef18f8beee2
#
_cell.length_a   1.000
_cell.length_b   1.000
_cell.length_c   1.000
_cell.angle_alpha   90.00
_cell.angle_beta   90.00
_cell.angle_gamma   90.00
#
_symmetry.space_group_name_H-M   'P 1'
#
loop_
_entity.id
_entity.type
_entity.pdbx_description
1 polymer ?
#
loop_
_entity_poly.entity_id
_entity_poly.type
_entity_poly.pdbx_seq_one_letter_code
_entity_poly.pdbx_strand_id
1 'polypeptide(L)'
;RYGNRADFAVVMQPFFRNTLLPLDSTGKPDLSFFAADCFHFSVRGYAEMAMALWNNMLEPVGEKQTYNNFTHDRSKLKCPNPEKPFLFTWRNSGFGNSDLDLEKTEPSVPYWTVIVAAIVGVLVGSL
;
A
#
# COMPACT_ATOMS: atom_id res chain seq x y z
N ARG A 1 -4.83 -3.10 10.77
CA ARG A 1 -6.04 -3.93 10.89
C ARG A 1 -5.90 -5.32 10.25
N TYR A 2 -5.04 -5.47 9.25
CA TYR A 2 -4.86 -6.74 8.52
C TYR A 2 -3.46 -7.34 8.64
N GLY A 3 -2.57 -6.73 9.45
CA GLY A 3 -1.15 -7.12 9.55
C GLY A 3 -0.92 -8.54 10.06
N ASN A 4 -1.82 -9.06 10.88
CA ASN A 4 -1.69 -10.38 11.50
C ASN A 4 -2.36 -11.52 10.71
N ARG A 5 -3.00 -11.26 9.58
CA ARG A 5 -3.62 -12.31 8.77
C ARG A 5 -2.59 -13.02 7.90
N ALA A 6 -2.73 -14.34 7.79
CA ALA A 6 -1.88 -15.15 6.92
C ALA A 6 -2.45 -15.27 5.49
N ASP A 7 -3.76 -15.08 5.36
CA ASP A 7 -4.55 -15.27 4.14
C ASP A 7 -4.90 -13.97 3.42
N PHE A 8 -4.64 -12.81 4.05
CA PHE A 8 -4.99 -11.51 3.49
C PHE A 8 -4.03 -10.41 3.96
N ALA A 9 -3.62 -9.53 3.06
CA ALA A 9 -2.80 -8.37 3.37
C ALA A 9 -3.24 -7.15 2.55
N VAL A 10 -3.13 -5.96 3.17
CA VAL A 10 -3.27 -4.67 2.49
C VAL A 10 -1.94 -3.95 2.60
N VAL A 11 -1.33 -3.61 1.46
CA VAL A 11 -0.03 -2.94 1.40
C VAL A 11 -0.13 -1.72 0.51
N MET A 12 0.16 -0.57 1.07
CA MET A 12 0.24 0.67 0.30
C MET A 12 1.46 0.64 -0.64
N GLN A 13 1.26 1.04 -1.89
CA GLN A 13 2.31 1.16 -2.90
C GLN A 13 2.58 2.65 -3.17
N PRO A 14 3.58 3.26 -2.50
CA PRO A 14 3.78 4.71 -2.53
C PRO A 14 4.57 5.23 -3.74
N PHE A 15 4.81 4.43 -4.75
CA PHE A 15 5.67 4.73 -5.91
C PHE A 15 5.35 6.05 -6.63
N PHE A 16 4.15 6.59 -6.44
CA PHE A 16 3.68 7.81 -7.09
C PHE A 16 3.59 9.02 -6.14
N ARG A 17 3.89 8.85 -4.87
CA ARG A 17 3.70 9.88 -3.83
C ARG A 17 4.48 11.17 -4.11
N ASN A 18 5.74 11.06 -4.55
CA ASN A 18 6.67 12.17 -4.77
C ASN A 18 7.10 12.25 -6.24
N THR A 19 6.27 11.77 -7.16
CA THR A 19 6.59 11.76 -8.59
C THR A 19 6.48 13.18 -9.15
N LEU A 20 7.51 13.57 -9.88
CA LEU A 20 7.54 14.84 -10.61
C LEU A 20 7.07 14.65 -12.05
N LEU A 21 6.60 15.73 -12.64
CA LEU A 21 6.26 15.77 -14.06
C LEU A 21 7.51 15.46 -14.90
N PRO A 22 7.46 14.50 -15.83
CA PRO A 22 8.59 14.25 -16.72
C PRO A 22 8.86 15.46 -17.62
N LEU A 23 10.13 15.77 -17.80
CA LEU A 23 10.57 16.87 -18.64
C LEU A 23 11.26 16.33 -19.90
N ASP A 24 11.11 17.03 -21.00
CA ASP A 24 11.84 16.79 -22.25
C ASP A 24 13.29 17.32 -22.17
N SER A 25 14.07 17.13 -23.23
CA SER A 25 15.45 17.61 -23.31
C SER A 25 15.61 19.12 -23.23
N THR A 26 14.54 19.88 -23.38
CA THR A 26 14.53 21.35 -23.28
C THR A 26 14.10 21.84 -21.91
N GLY A 27 13.78 20.94 -20.99
CA GLY A 27 13.30 21.26 -19.64
C GLY A 27 11.81 21.59 -19.58
N LYS A 28 11.05 21.34 -20.64
CA LYS A 28 9.60 21.49 -20.67
C LYS A 28 8.90 20.16 -20.35
N PRO A 29 7.62 20.20 -19.92
CA PRO A 29 6.84 19.00 -19.73
C PRO A 29 6.86 18.08 -20.95
N ASP A 30 7.24 16.82 -20.78
CA ASP A 30 7.20 15.82 -21.85
C ASP A 30 5.77 15.30 -22.03
N LEU A 31 5.06 15.92 -22.96
CA LEU A 31 3.66 15.59 -23.26
C LEU A 31 3.48 14.20 -23.86
N SER A 32 4.54 13.50 -24.29
CA SER A 32 4.43 12.14 -24.81
C SER A 32 3.97 11.12 -23.76
N PHE A 33 4.07 11.45 -22.48
CA PHE A 33 3.55 10.64 -21.38
C PHE A 33 2.06 10.86 -21.12
N PHE A 34 1.44 11.83 -21.79
CA PHE A 34 0.05 12.21 -21.57
C PHE A 34 -0.79 11.98 -22.83
N ALA A 35 -2.08 11.81 -22.64
CA ALA A 35 -3.08 11.81 -23.70
C ALA A 35 -3.33 13.25 -24.23
N ALA A 36 -4.17 13.37 -25.26
CA ALA A 36 -4.46 14.66 -25.88
C ALA A 36 -5.12 15.69 -24.93
N ASP A 37 -5.71 15.24 -23.85
CA ASP A 37 -6.31 16.08 -22.81
C ASP A 37 -5.30 16.63 -21.78
N CYS A 38 -4.01 16.26 -21.91
CA CYS A 38 -2.91 16.65 -21.02
C CYS A 38 -3.14 16.27 -19.54
N PHE A 39 -4.04 15.35 -19.26
CA PHE A 39 -4.40 14.92 -17.93
C PHE A 39 -4.25 13.39 -17.75
N HIS A 40 -4.88 12.60 -18.59
CA HIS A 40 -4.72 11.15 -18.57
C HIS A 40 -3.37 10.75 -19.17
N PHE A 41 -2.85 9.61 -18.73
CA PHE A 41 -1.62 9.08 -19.29
C PHE A 41 -1.82 8.52 -20.69
N SER A 42 -0.82 8.69 -21.54
CA SER A 42 -0.69 7.95 -22.80
C SER A 42 -0.33 6.48 -22.51
N VAL A 43 -0.31 5.64 -23.55
CA VAL A 43 0.18 4.25 -23.47
C VAL A 43 1.59 4.21 -22.86
N ARG A 44 2.46 5.17 -23.24
CA ARG A 44 3.81 5.30 -22.69
C ARG A 44 3.78 5.64 -21.19
N GLY A 45 2.92 6.57 -20.80
CA GLY A 45 2.75 6.93 -19.38
C GLY A 45 2.23 5.77 -18.54
N TYR A 46 1.22 5.05 -19.02
CA TYR A 46 0.71 3.86 -18.32
C TYR A 46 1.74 2.73 -18.23
N ALA A 47 2.60 2.54 -19.24
CA ALA A 47 3.67 1.56 -19.17
C ALA A 47 4.68 1.87 -18.06
N GLU A 48 5.04 3.15 -17.88
CA GLU A 48 5.90 3.60 -16.77
C GLU A 48 5.23 3.36 -15.42
N MET A 49 3.95 3.71 -15.29
CA MET A 49 3.19 3.50 -14.06
C MET A 49 3.11 2.01 -13.70
N ALA A 50 2.89 1.16 -14.69
CA ALA A 50 2.83 -0.29 -14.48
C ALA A 50 4.18 -0.85 -14.00
N MET A 51 5.30 -0.42 -14.61
CA MET A 51 6.65 -0.84 -14.18
C MET A 51 6.95 -0.36 -12.77
N ALA A 52 6.62 0.89 -12.45
CA ALA A 52 6.86 1.45 -11.14
C ALA A 52 6.04 0.74 -10.06
N LEU A 53 4.76 0.46 -10.33
CA LEU A 53 3.90 -0.32 -9.44
C LEU A 53 4.45 -1.73 -9.23
N TRP A 54 4.81 -2.43 -10.30
CA TRP A 54 5.37 -3.77 -10.23
C TRP A 54 6.64 -3.80 -9.37
N ASN A 55 7.58 -2.90 -9.65
CA ASN A 55 8.82 -2.81 -8.89
C ASN A 55 8.56 -2.53 -7.40
N ASN A 56 7.61 -1.65 -7.13
CA ASN A 56 7.23 -1.30 -5.77
C ASN A 56 6.59 -2.47 -5.01
N MET A 57 5.85 -3.34 -5.68
CA MET A 57 5.32 -4.56 -5.07
C MET A 57 6.42 -5.54 -4.65
N LEU A 58 7.57 -5.52 -5.34
CA LEU A 58 8.75 -6.35 -5.05
C LEU A 58 9.72 -5.71 -4.05
N GLU A 59 9.37 -4.57 -3.46
CA GLU A 59 10.16 -3.90 -2.43
C GLU A 59 9.58 -4.17 -1.04
N PRO A 60 10.43 -4.39 -0.01
CA PRO A 60 9.95 -4.57 1.37
C PRO A 60 9.10 -3.40 1.84
N VAL A 61 8.12 -3.67 2.69
CA VAL A 61 7.38 -2.62 3.37
C VAL A 61 8.37 -1.82 4.23
N GLY A 62 8.25 -0.49 4.23
CA GLY A 62 9.19 0.41 4.88
C GLY A 62 10.35 0.88 4.00
N GLU A 63 10.72 0.12 2.96
CA GLU A 63 11.78 0.46 2.01
C GLU A 63 11.25 0.78 0.61
N LYS A 64 9.93 0.84 0.44
CA LYS A 64 9.28 1.08 -0.85
C LYS A 64 9.62 2.46 -1.40
N GLN A 65 10.00 2.50 -2.67
CA GLN A 65 10.28 3.74 -3.38
C GLN A 65 9.03 4.62 -3.47
N THR A 66 9.20 5.92 -3.25
CA THR A 66 8.09 6.88 -3.18
C THR A 66 7.95 7.78 -4.40
N TYR A 67 8.81 7.60 -5.40
CA TYR A 67 8.80 8.40 -6.64
C TYR A 67 8.93 7.50 -7.86
N ASN A 68 8.50 8.00 -9.01
CA ASN A 68 8.72 7.37 -10.30
C ASN A 68 9.54 8.29 -11.20
N ASN A 69 10.59 7.73 -11.80
CA ASN A 69 11.40 8.39 -12.82
C ASN A 69 10.89 7.96 -14.20
N PHE A 70 10.17 8.83 -14.88
CA PHE A 70 9.62 8.58 -16.22
C PHE A 70 10.73 8.46 -17.29
N THR A 71 11.44 7.35 -17.28
CA THR A 71 12.58 7.12 -18.18
C THR A 71 12.26 6.19 -19.34
N HIS A 72 11.12 5.51 -19.33
CA HIS A 72 10.70 4.49 -20.30
C HIS A 72 11.78 3.42 -20.56
N ASP A 73 12.51 3.07 -19.53
CA ASP A 73 13.59 2.11 -19.58
C ASP A 73 13.12 0.75 -19.03
N ARG A 74 12.83 -0.17 -19.94
CA ARG A 74 12.35 -1.51 -19.59
C ARG A 74 13.41 -2.36 -18.87
N SER A 75 14.69 -2.00 -18.95
CA SER A 75 15.76 -2.69 -18.22
C SER A 75 15.61 -2.53 -16.70
N LYS A 76 14.83 -1.53 -16.25
CA LYS A 76 14.52 -1.27 -14.84
C LYS A 76 13.41 -2.15 -14.27
N LEU A 77 12.75 -2.96 -15.09
CA LEU A 77 11.75 -3.91 -14.62
C LEU A 77 12.44 -4.98 -13.77
N LYS A 78 12.08 -5.03 -12.48
CA LYS A 78 12.63 -6.01 -11.54
C LYS A 78 12.00 -7.38 -11.75
N CYS A 79 12.83 -8.42 -11.64
CA CYS A 79 12.34 -9.79 -11.46
C CYS A 79 12.21 -10.09 -9.97
N PRO A 80 11.28 -10.97 -9.56
CA PRO A 80 11.23 -11.47 -8.19
C PRO A 80 12.56 -12.10 -7.81
N ASN A 81 13.00 -11.86 -6.56
CA ASN A 81 14.21 -12.47 -6.04
C ASN A 81 14.01 -14.00 -5.92
N PRO A 82 14.91 -14.85 -6.43
CA PRO A 82 14.79 -16.30 -6.31
C PRO A 82 14.65 -16.82 -4.87
N GLU A 83 15.26 -16.14 -3.92
CA GLU A 83 15.16 -16.49 -2.49
C GLU A 83 13.83 -16.03 -1.84
N LYS A 84 13.20 -14.99 -2.42
CA LYS A 84 11.95 -14.40 -1.95
C LYS A 84 11.03 -14.12 -3.15
N PRO A 85 10.51 -15.16 -3.81
CA PRO A 85 9.77 -15.04 -5.07
C PRO A 85 8.30 -14.63 -4.88
N PHE A 86 8.02 -13.71 -3.96
CA PHE A 86 6.68 -13.28 -3.62
C PHE A 86 6.61 -11.76 -3.46
N LEU A 87 5.41 -11.23 -3.51
CA LEU A 87 5.15 -9.83 -3.22
C LEU A 87 5.35 -9.54 -1.73
N PHE A 88 5.94 -8.38 -1.43
CA PHE A 88 6.22 -8.03 -0.05
C PHE A 88 4.97 -7.49 0.67
N THR A 89 4.76 -8.02 1.87
CA THR A 89 3.75 -7.62 2.85
C THR A 89 4.44 -7.26 4.16
N TRP A 90 3.73 -6.72 5.13
CA TRP A 90 4.27 -6.48 6.47
C TRP A 90 4.94 -7.72 7.06
N ARG A 91 4.28 -8.87 6.92
CA ARG A 91 4.71 -10.12 7.54
C ARG A 91 6.03 -10.66 6.98
N ASN A 92 6.29 -10.49 5.69
CA ASN A 92 7.47 -11.03 5.02
C ASN A 92 8.55 -9.97 4.73
N SER A 93 8.37 -8.73 5.22
CA SER A 93 9.33 -7.63 5.03
C SER A 93 10.40 -7.56 6.13
N GLY A 94 10.37 -8.45 7.12
CA GLY A 94 11.37 -8.48 8.18
C GLY A 94 11.09 -7.55 9.36
N PHE A 95 9.95 -6.86 9.38
CA PHE A 95 9.48 -6.20 10.60
C PHE A 95 9.08 -7.30 11.59
N GLY A 96 9.86 -7.43 12.65
CA GLY A 96 9.64 -8.45 13.66
C GLY A 96 8.27 -8.33 14.31
N ASN A 97 7.85 -9.38 15.00
CA ASN A 97 6.57 -9.45 15.73
C ASN A 97 6.36 -8.34 16.77
N SER A 98 7.41 -7.59 17.12
CA SER A 98 7.37 -6.50 18.09
C SER A 98 6.51 -5.32 17.65
N ASP A 99 6.42 -5.01 16.35
CA ASP A 99 5.59 -3.90 15.87
C ASP A 99 4.12 -4.31 15.66
N LEU A 100 3.85 -5.61 15.61
CA LEU A 100 2.50 -6.16 15.49
C LEU A 100 1.78 -6.27 16.86
N ASP A 101 2.54 -6.31 17.95
CA ASP A 101 1.98 -6.37 19.30
C ASP A 101 1.44 -5.02 19.81
N LEU A 102 1.80 -3.91 19.18
CA LEU A 102 1.27 -2.58 19.52
C LEU A 102 -0.18 -2.36 19.07
N GLU A 103 -0.71 -3.18 18.15
CA GLU A 103 -2.10 -3.06 17.67
C GLU A 103 -3.08 -4.01 18.38
N LYS A 104 -2.61 -4.71 19.41
CA LYS A 104 -3.45 -5.63 20.22
C LYS A 104 -4.35 -4.94 21.25
N THR A 105 -4.37 -3.62 21.29
CA THR A 105 -5.26 -2.89 22.20
C THR A 105 -6.44 -2.29 21.43
N GLU A 106 -7.22 -3.10 20.72
CA GLU A 106 -8.63 -2.76 20.58
C GLU A 106 -9.24 -2.95 21.97
N PRO A 107 -9.85 -1.94 22.58
CA PRO A 107 -10.65 -2.17 23.77
C PRO A 107 -11.85 -3.01 23.33
N SER A 108 -11.69 -4.31 23.40
CA SER A 108 -12.84 -5.20 23.30
C SER A 108 -13.75 -4.84 24.46
N VAL A 109 -14.94 -4.36 24.15
CA VAL A 109 -15.95 -4.10 25.18
C VAL A 109 -16.08 -5.38 25.99
N PRO A 110 -15.71 -5.40 27.29
CA PRO A 110 -15.71 -6.62 28.06
C PRO A 110 -17.10 -7.24 28.02
N TYR A 111 -17.20 -8.53 27.77
CA TYR A 111 -18.50 -9.23 27.64
C TYR A 111 -19.43 -8.99 28.83
N TRP A 112 -18.88 -8.74 30.02
CA TRP A 112 -19.67 -8.42 31.23
C TRP A 112 -20.44 -7.10 31.11
N THR A 113 -19.99 -6.11 30.31
CA THR A 113 -20.71 -4.86 30.10
C THR A 113 -22.03 -5.09 29.34
N VAL A 114 -22.04 -6.03 28.41
CA VAL A 114 -23.24 -6.44 27.68
C VAL A 114 -24.23 -7.11 28.65
N ILE A 115 -23.71 -7.97 29.54
CA ILE A 115 -24.54 -8.64 30.56
C ILE A 115 -25.14 -7.63 31.52
N VAL A 116 -24.34 -6.69 32.02
CA VAL A 116 -24.84 -5.63 32.93
C VAL A 116 -25.89 -4.76 32.24
N ALA A 117 -25.65 -4.36 30.98
CA ALA A 117 -26.60 -3.58 30.21
C ALA A 117 -27.93 -4.32 29.99
N ALA A 118 -27.86 -5.64 29.73
CA ALA A 118 -29.07 -6.46 29.59
C ALA A 118 -29.86 -6.57 30.90
N ILE A 119 -29.18 -6.81 32.03
CA ILE A 119 -29.83 -6.90 33.34
C ILE A 119 -30.49 -5.57 33.72
N VAL A 120 -29.78 -4.46 33.55
CA VAL A 120 -30.33 -3.12 33.82
C VAL A 120 -31.54 -2.83 32.93
N GLY A 121 -31.46 -3.17 31.64
CA GLY A 121 -32.54 -2.99 30.68
C GLY A 121 -33.82 -3.76 31.08
N VAL A 122 -33.66 -5.01 31.55
CA VAL A 122 -34.78 -5.84 32.01
C VAL A 122 -35.40 -5.25 33.28
N LEU A 123 -34.57 -4.82 34.24
CA LEU A 123 -35.09 -4.24 35.51
C LEU A 123 -35.82 -2.92 35.30
N VAL A 124 -35.34 -2.06 34.42
CA VAL A 124 -35.99 -0.77 34.12
C VAL A 124 -37.23 -0.94 33.25
N GLY A 125 -37.23 -1.92 32.36
CA GLY A 125 -38.37 -2.21 31.49
C GLY A 125 -39.53 -3.00 32.16
N SER A 126 -39.31 -3.49 33.40
CA SER A 126 -40.28 -4.26 34.18
C SER A 126 -40.99 -3.41 35.25
N LEU A 127 -40.67 -2.12 35.36
CA LEU A 127 -41.31 -1.14 36.22
C LEU A 127 -42.30 -0.31 35.40
#